data_c90338ed5496092cfecfaf7ff56313e0
#
_entry.id   c90338ed5496092cfecfaf7ff56313e0
#
_cell.length_a   1.000
_cell.length_b   1.000
_cell.length_c   1.000
_cell.angle_alpha   90.00
_cell.angle_beta   90.00
_cell.angle_gamma   90.00
#
_symmetry.space_group_name_H-M   'P 1'
#
loop_
_entity.id
_entity.type
_entity.pdbx_description
1 polymer ?
#
loop_
_entity_poly.entity_id
_entity_poly.type
_entity_poly.pdbx_seq_one_letter_code
_entity_poly.pdbx_strand_id
1 'polypeptide(L)'
;MFPKKTPLFRSITRRFCAKGAEFSPADALCTLPSPFVRLRHGSLVLALALCSANCFTACNDFLDVSPDSELNVRIDSEAKIAELLTGAYPEASYIPFLEPRTDNVAERPNGQHTQLNEAMYFWEDYDQDDLDTPLNYWNACYKGIAQANKALDLLARYPKTPRVKALYGEAFLLRAYLHFMLVNIWAAPYGNDPQSPGIPYVEQPEKHAIVNYERGTVREVYEKIEADLKRGITLVDDHYYAHPKFHFNKRAAYAFATRFYLHKGDWDQVVAYADYVLGGDAKKNLRRWNKYADALEFDHPGLHRLYNATDEPANLLLTTTESRLARTAPTEKFGATWNIVDAVFAKKGIEGGGDYEKMNFVGHYLFTSSPSPVKEGFYMAKFDEISSSESTGSKPRELYVTNVLLTVDEVLLNRMEAYAMRKDYNRAIDDLVEYMQGKFGFMPAVERSVYTTTDRANYNVISPTYGLTLKQLALVKTILDFRRKEFFQEGLRWFDIRRFHLSVRRSSKSRYYFPLEKEDPRKLLQIPTQAIERGLRPNPRERNAPQR
;
A
#
# COMPACT_ATOMS: atom_id res chain seq x y z
N MET A 1 29.63 -38.25 -32.81
CA MET A 1 30.09 -37.71 -34.08
C MET A 1 29.98 -36.21 -34.04
N PHE A 2 31.14 -35.54 -33.79
CA PHE A 2 31.28 -34.09 -33.77
C PHE A 2 31.50 -33.57 -35.20
N PRO A 3 31.23 -32.27 -35.53
CA PRO A 3 32.36 -31.36 -35.27
C PRO A 3 32.01 -29.97 -34.71
N LYS A 4 33.01 -29.50 -33.94
CA LYS A 4 33.28 -28.14 -33.45
C LYS A 4 33.43 -27.12 -34.58
N LYS A 5 33.06 -25.86 -34.35
CA LYS A 5 33.82 -24.67 -34.81
C LYS A 5 33.56 -23.46 -33.90
N THR A 6 34.59 -23.02 -33.21
CA THR A 6 34.92 -21.70 -32.65
C THR A 6 36.11 -21.15 -33.47
N PRO A 7 36.59 -19.92 -33.22
CA PRO A 7 36.04 -18.57 -32.97
C PRO A 7 36.68 -17.49 -33.89
N LEU A 8 36.24 -16.24 -33.78
CA LEU A 8 37.12 -15.13 -34.20
C LEU A 8 36.84 -13.84 -33.43
N PHE A 9 37.82 -13.54 -32.57
CA PHE A 9 38.08 -12.25 -31.96
C PHE A 9 38.49 -11.21 -33.00
N ARG A 10 38.02 -9.96 -32.84
CA ARG A 10 38.82 -8.77 -33.18
C ARG A 10 38.53 -7.60 -32.26
N SER A 11 39.51 -7.29 -31.45
CA SER A 11 39.69 -6.06 -30.68
C SER A 11 39.98 -4.88 -31.60
N ILE A 12 39.41 -3.70 -31.29
CA ILE A 12 40.00 -2.42 -31.73
C ILE A 12 40.05 -1.49 -30.52
N THR A 13 41.22 -1.41 -29.95
CA THR A 13 41.66 -0.33 -29.08
C THR A 13 42.00 0.89 -29.92
N ARG A 14 41.53 2.07 -29.56
CA ARG A 14 42.21 3.34 -29.89
C ARG A 14 42.28 4.24 -28.66
N ARG A 15 43.53 4.43 -28.24
CA ARG A 15 43.98 5.47 -27.32
C ARG A 15 43.85 6.83 -28.01
N PHE A 16 43.51 7.86 -27.27
CA PHE A 16 44.07 9.19 -27.47
C PHE A 16 44.39 9.86 -26.12
N CYS A 17 45.60 10.41 -26.09
CA CYS A 17 46.29 10.96 -24.97
C CYS A 17 45.77 12.32 -24.50
N ALA A 18 46.14 12.56 -23.28
CA ALA A 18 46.08 13.79 -22.50
C ALA A 18 46.76 15.02 -23.14
N LYS A 19 46.27 16.19 -22.82
CA LYS A 19 47.10 17.38 -22.51
C LYS A 19 46.38 18.25 -21.49
N GLY A 20 47.02 18.42 -20.35
CA GLY A 20 46.66 19.37 -19.31
C GLY A 20 47.07 20.79 -19.69
N ALA A 21 46.44 21.74 -19.09
CA ALA A 21 46.97 23.08 -18.86
C ALA A 21 46.31 23.68 -17.62
N GLU A 22 47.09 23.77 -16.57
CA GLU A 22 46.91 24.62 -15.40
C GLU A 22 46.95 26.10 -15.84
N PHE A 23 46.11 26.96 -15.25
CA PHE A 23 46.36 28.39 -15.12
C PHE A 23 45.88 28.88 -13.77
N SER A 24 46.83 29.44 -13.02
CA SER A 24 46.69 30.15 -11.74
C SER A 24 46.55 31.67 -11.96
N PRO A 25 46.04 32.41 -10.96
CA PRO A 25 45.63 33.80 -11.12
C PRO A 25 46.77 34.79 -10.77
N ALA A 26 46.80 35.92 -11.45
CA ALA A 26 47.22 37.22 -10.90
C ALA A 26 47.35 38.31 -12.00
N ASP A 27 46.91 39.49 -11.63
CA ASP A 27 47.37 40.80 -12.05
C ASP A 27 47.12 41.33 -13.48
N ALA A 28 46.28 42.34 -13.53
CA ALA A 28 46.65 43.60 -14.16
C ALA A 28 45.63 44.75 -13.85
N LEU A 29 46.09 45.69 -13.03
CA LEU A 29 45.59 47.05 -12.98
C LEU A 29 45.91 47.73 -14.32
N CYS A 30 44.95 48.49 -14.85
CA CYS A 30 45.24 49.61 -15.74
C CYS A 30 44.19 50.71 -15.66
N THR A 31 44.58 51.77 -15.16
CA THR A 31 44.26 53.19 -15.07
C THR A 31 43.25 53.79 -16.05
N LEU A 32 42.49 54.75 -15.46
CA LEU A 32 41.56 55.71 -16.01
C LEU A 32 42.18 56.69 -17.05
N PRO A 33 41.34 57.39 -17.85
CA PRO A 33 41.07 58.75 -17.44
C PRO A 33 39.59 59.18 -17.62
N SER A 34 39.16 60.09 -16.73
CA SER A 34 37.92 60.83 -16.79
C SER A 34 38.03 62.02 -17.74
N PRO A 35 36.89 62.51 -18.27
CA PRO A 35 36.64 63.96 -18.05
C PRO A 35 35.24 64.21 -17.48
N PHE A 36 35.23 65.19 -16.58
CA PHE A 36 34.09 65.82 -15.95
C PHE A 36 33.16 66.48 -16.99
N VAL A 37 31.85 66.17 -16.88
CA VAL A 37 30.77 67.00 -17.35
C VAL A 37 29.78 67.26 -16.21
N ARG A 38 29.72 68.47 -15.73
CA ARG A 38 28.70 68.96 -14.79
C ARG A 38 27.35 69.05 -15.51
N LEU A 39 26.37 68.17 -15.12
CA LEU A 39 24.96 68.41 -15.47
C LEU A 39 24.14 68.75 -14.22
N ARG A 40 23.23 69.68 -14.39
CA ARG A 40 22.44 70.41 -13.39
C ARG A 40 21.52 69.42 -12.61
N HIS A 41 21.51 69.52 -11.28
CA HIS A 41 20.81 68.67 -10.31
C HIS A 41 19.27 68.83 -10.30
N GLY A 42 18.63 69.56 -11.20
CA GLY A 42 17.17 69.77 -11.17
C GLY A 42 16.34 68.79 -11.98
N SER A 43 16.91 68.15 -13.01
CA SER A 43 16.15 67.27 -13.91
C SER A 43 16.20 65.74 -13.53
N LEU A 44 17.16 65.35 -12.67
CA LEU A 44 17.33 63.99 -12.27
C LEU A 44 16.33 63.54 -11.17
N VAL A 45 15.93 64.50 -10.31
CA VAL A 45 14.97 64.23 -9.23
C VAL A 45 13.54 64.04 -9.78
N LEU A 46 13.18 64.76 -10.85
CA LEU A 46 11.86 64.67 -11.47
C LEU A 46 11.74 63.39 -12.32
N ALA A 47 12.82 62.91 -12.92
CA ALA A 47 12.83 61.64 -13.65
C ALA A 47 12.78 60.41 -12.72
N LEU A 48 13.44 60.46 -11.55
CA LEU A 48 13.35 59.40 -10.54
C LEU A 48 11.97 59.33 -9.85
N ALA A 49 11.31 60.50 -9.65
CA ALA A 49 9.96 60.53 -9.06
C ALA A 49 8.87 60.04 -10.03
N LEU A 50 9.04 60.20 -11.35
CA LEU A 50 8.13 59.65 -12.35
C LEU A 50 8.36 58.15 -12.65
N CYS A 51 9.57 57.64 -12.48
CA CYS A 51 9.83 56.19 -12.56
C CYS A 51 9.33 55.42 -11.32
N SER A 52 9.35 56.04 -10.12
CA SER A 52 8.84 55.39 -8.90
C SER A 52 7.31 55.32 -8.82
N ALA A 53 6.59 56.23 -9.53
CA ALA A 53 5.12 56.21 -9.54
C ALA A 53 4.52 55.14 -10.49
N ASN A 54 5.30 54.65 -11.46
CA ASN A 54 4.84 53.56 -12.37
C ASN A 54 5.27 52.15 -11.94
N CYS A 55 6.02 52.01 -10.83
CA CYS A 55 6.40 50.68 -10.31
C CYS A 55 5.40 50.08 -9.33
N PHE A 56 4.32 50.79 -8.97
CA PHE A 56 3.32 50.27 -8.01
C PHE A 56 2.04 49.72 -8.66
N THR A 57 1.93 49.69 -9.98
CA THR A 57 0.76 49.15 -10.68
C THR A 57 1.03 47.89 -11.51
N ALA A 58 2.25 47.36 -11.48
CA ALA A 58 2.57 46.13 -12.16
C ALA A 58 3.00 45.07 -11.12
N CYS A 59 2.09 44.24 -10.66
CA CYS A 59 2.32 42.91 -10.15
C CYS A 59 1.23 42.41 -9.18
N ASN A 60 -0.04 42.79 -9.38
CA ASN A 60 -1.10 41.99 -8.73
C ASN A 60 -1.48 40.75 -9.56
N ASP A 61 -1.36 40.82 -10.89
CA ASP A 61 -1.68 39.67 -11.75
C ASP A 61 -0.59 38.58 -11.75
N PHE A 62 0.65 38.89 -11.34
CA PHE A 62 1.73 37.88 -11.27
C PHE A 62 1.68 37.01 -10.01
N LEU A 63 0.99 37.47 -8.96
CA LEU A 63 0.80 36.72 -7.72
C LEU A 63 -0.54 35.93 -7.70
N ASP A 64 -1.44 36.21 -8.64
CA ASP A 64 -2.70 35.45 -8.83
C ASP A 64 -2.57 34.28 -9.81
N VAL A 65 -1.36 33.95 -10.23
CA VAL A 65 -1.12 32.71 -10.99
C VAL A 65 -1.31 31.56 -10.03
N SER A 66 -2.45 30.88 -10.18
CA SER A 66 -2.70 29.61 -9.52
C SER A 66 -1.49 28.68 -9.75
N PRO A 67 -1.03 27.91 -8.74
CA PRO A 67 0.06 26.95 -8.90
C PRO A 67 -0.13 25.94 -10.05
N ASP A 68 -1.34 25.86 -10.60
CA ASP A 68 -1.72 25.02 -11.75
C ASP A 68 -1.30 25.59 -13.13
N SER A 69 -0.61 26.73 -13.23
CA SER A 69 -0.43 27.43 -14.53
C SER A 69 0.62 26.82 -15.45
N GLU A 70 1.49 25.94 -15.00
CA GLU A 70 2.53 25.33 -15.86
C GLU A 70 2.14 23.98 -16.50
N LEU A 71 1.03 23.37 -16.09
CA LEU A 71 0.47 22.16 -16.67
C LEU A 71 -1.03 22.30 -16.95
N ASN A 72 -1.45 23.39 -17.61
CA ASN A 72 -2.84 23.58 -18.01
C ASN A 72 -3.27 22.61 -19.12
N VAL A 73 -3.31 21.33 -18.83
CA VAL A 73 -4.28 20.45 -19.48
C VAL A 73 -5.65 20.87 -18.95
N ARG A 74 -6.34 21.71 -19.71
CA ARG A 74 -7.68 22.20 -19.36
C ARG A 74 -8.60 20.99 -19.19
N ILE A 75 -8.95 20.66 -17.94
CA ILE A 75 -9.89 19.57 -17.64
C ILE A 75 -11.30 20.11 -17.87
N ASP A 76 -11.78 19.98 -19.10
CA ASP A 76 -13.00 20.59 -19.61
C ASP A 76 -14.04 19.59 -20.12
N SER A 77 -13.86 18.30 -19.85
CA SER A 77 -14.76 17.23 -20.26
C SER A 77 -14.90 16.13 -19.22
N GLU A 78 -16.02 15.43 -19.21
CA GLU A 78 -16.24 14.22 -18.37
C GLU A 78 -15.14 13.16 -18.59
N ALA A 79 -14.63 13.04 -19.83
CA ALA A 79 -13.56 12.09 -20.16
C ALA A 79 -12.25 12.45 -19.43
N LYS A 80 -11.85 13.71 -19.45
CA LYS A 80 -10.65 14.17 -18.73
C LYS A 80 -10.80 14.10 -17.21
N ILE A 81 -12.03 14.25 -16.68
CA ILE A 81 -12.28 14.01 -15.24
C ILE A 81 -12.14 12.51 -14.92
N ALA A 82 -12.59 11.61 -15.81
CA ALA A 82 -12.38 10.17 -15.64
C ALA A 82 -10.87 9.81 -15.67
N GLU A 83 -10.08 10.42 -16.56
CA GLU A 83 -8.62 10.26 -16.60
C GLU A 83 -7.97 10.76 -15.30
N LEU A 84 -8.41 11.91 -14.78
CA LEU A 84 -7.96 12.42 -13.47
C LEU A 84 -8.23 11.43 -12.34
N LEU A 85 -9.40 10.79 -12.33
CA LEU A 85 -9.76 9.77 -11.35
C LEU A 85 -8.95 8.47 -11.53
N THR A 86 -8.59 8.10 -12.75
CA THR A 86 -7.68 6.98 -13.01
C THR A 86 -6.31 7.24 -12.35
N GLY A 87 -5.80 8.47 -12.42
CA GLY A 87 -4.57 8.88 -11.74
C GLY A 87 -4.70 9.02 -10.21
N ALA A 88 -5.91 8.97 -9.64
CA ALA A 88 -6.13 9.09 -8.20
C ALA A 88 -5.96 7.76 -7.43
N TYR A 89 -5.78 6.65 -8.12
CA TYR A 89 -5.37 5.40 -7.46
C TYR A 89 -3.93 5.51 -6.97
N PRO A 90 -3.57 4.87 -5.83
CA PRO A 90 -2.24 5.05 -5.25
C PRO A 90 -1.16 4.52 -6.20
N GLU A 91 -0.25 5.38 -6.60
CA GLU A 91 0.90 5.05 -7.47
C GLU A 91 2.04 4.37 -6.69
N ALA A 92 1.85 4.10 -5.41
CA ALA A 92 2.83 3.48 -4.51
C ALA A 92 2.23 2.25 -3.83
N SER A 93 3.09 1.31 -3.42
CA SER A 93 2.72 0.09 -2.69
C SER A 93 3.05 0.21 -1.21
N TYR A 94 2.15 -0.31 -0.34
CA TYR A 94 2.41 -0.44 1.09
C TYR A 94 3.12 -1.76 1.45
N ILE A 95 3.17 -2.70 0.53
CA ILE A 95 3.72 -4.05 0.78
C ILE A 95 5.19 -4.01 1.20
N PRO A 96 6.09 -3.26 0.51
CA PRO A 96 7.51 -3.29 0.79
C PRO A 96 7.90 -2.84 2.20
N PHE A 97 7.12 -1.93 2.79
CA PHE A 97 7.41 -1.44 4.15
C PHE A 97 6.53 -2.04 5.24
N LEU A 98 5.36 -2.63 4.93
CA LEU A 98 4.53 -3.28 5.94
C LEU A 98 4.87 -4.76 6.14
N GLU A 99 5.20 -5.51 5.08
CA GLU A 99 5.51 -6.93 5.20
C GLU A 99 6.72 -7.20 6.10
N PRO A 100 7.85 -6.46 6.01
CA PRO A 100 8.97 -6.67 6.91
C PRO A 100 8.67 -6.39 8.39
N ARG A 101 7.59 -5.69 8.70
CA ARG A 101 7.14 -5.43 10.08
C ARG A 101 6.38 -6.59 10.71
N THR A 102 5.95 -7.57 9.90
CA THR A 102 5.09 -8.68 10.33
C THR A 102 5.88 -9.85 10.96
N ASP A 103 5.16 -10.83 11.48
CA ASP A 103 5.71 -12.12 11.94
C ASP A 103 5.97 -13.12 10.78
N ASN A 104 5.91 -12.66 9.52
CA ASN A 104 6.19 -13.46 8.32
C ASN A 104 7.66 -13.40 7.88
N VAL A 105 8.50 -12.68 8.59
CA VAL A 105 9.88 -12.44 8.18
C VAL A 105 10.87 -12.77 9.30
N ALA A 106 12.07 -13.21 8.90
CA ALA A 106 13.20 -13.48 9.76
C ALA A 106 14.50 -13.06 9.08
N GLU A 107 15.61 -13.02 9.83
CA GLU A 107 16.92 -12.72 9.29
C GLU A 107 17.42 -13.88 8.41
N ARG A 108 17.83 -13.57 7.18
CA ARG A 108 18.47 -14.49 6.22
C ARG A 108 19.98 -14.37 6.35
N PRO A 109 20.74 -15.47 6.42
CA PRO A 109 22.18 -15.43 6.66
C PRO A 109 22.98 -14.61 5.64
N ASN A 110 22.60 -14.66 4.38
CA ASN A 110 23.32 -14.03 3.27
C ASN A 110 22.45 -13.01 2.50
N GLY A 111 21.42 -12.45 3.15
CA GLY A 111 20.55 -11.47 2.53
C GLY A 111 21.24 -10.12 2.32
N GLN A 112 20.82 -9.42 1.29
CA GLN A 112 21.29 -8.06 0.97
C GLN A 112 20.73 -7.07 2.00
N HIS A 113 21.62 -6.25 2.53
CA HIS A 113 21.24 -5.21 3.47
C HIS A 113 20.72 -3.99 2.72
N THR A 114 19.50 -3.56 3.06
CA THR A 114 18.96 -2.26 2.69
C THR A 114 18.48 -1.54 3.94
N GLN A 115 18.64 -0.22 3.99
CA GLN A 115 18.27 0.57 5.16
C GLN A 115 16.77 0.49 5.44
N LEU A 116 15.94 0.55 4.39
CA LEU A 116 14.48 0.42 4.52
C LEU A 116 14.09 -0.92 5.15
N ASN A 117 14.57 -2.03 4.59
CA ASN A 117 14.24 -3.38 5.05
C ASN A 117 14.66 -3.59 6.51
N GLU A 118 15.86 -3.11 6.88
CA GLU A 118 16.35 -3.17 8.27
C GLU A 118 15.48 -2.34 9.21
N ALA A 119 15.22 -1.06 8.89
CA ALA A 119 14.41 -0.19 9.73
C ALA A 119 12.99 -0.76 9.92
N MET A 120 12.38 -1.29 8.88
CA MET A 120 11.05 -1.89 8.96
C MET A 120 11.07 -3.17 9.79
N TYR A 121 12.09 -4.01 9.66
CA TYR A 121 12.24 -5.22 10.46
C TYR A 121 12.40 -4.92 11.96
N PHE A 122 13.14 -3.88 12.33
CA PHE A 122 13.32 -3.46 13.72
C PHE A 122 12.25 -2.50 14.24
N TRP A 123 11.21 -2.23 13.44
CA TRP A 123 10.11 -1.27 13.74
C TRP A 123 10.62 0.14 14.02
N GLU A 124 11.72 0.52 13.39
CA GLU A 124 12.31 1.85 13.48
C GLU A 124 11.57 2.83 12.53
N ASP A 125 11.73 4.12 12.80
CA ASP A 125 11.23 5.17 11.94
C ASP A 125 12.12 5.30 10.70
N TYR A 126 11.51 5.56 9.54
CA TYR A 126 12.21 5.72 8.27
C TYR A 126 11.49 6.78 7.44
N ASP A 127 12.20 7.84 7.08
CA ASP A 127 11.62 9.04 6.48
C ASP A 127 12.45 9.52 5.26
N GLN A 128 12.89 8.59 4.44
CA GLN A 128 13.55 8.90 3.18
C GLN A 128 12.51 8.95 2.06
N ASP A 129 12.63 9.94 1.17
CA ASP A 129 11.80 10.07 -0.01
C ASP A 129 12.40 9.24 -1.16
N ASP A 130 12.07 7.97 -1.17
CA ASP A 130 12.43 7.02 -2.22
C ASP A 130 11.28 6.05 -2.46
N LEU A 131 11.32 5.35 -3.59
CA LEU A 131 10.34 4.35 -3.98
C LEU A 131 10.19 3.27 -2.90
N ASP A 132 8.97 2.81 -2.67
CA ASP A 132 8.60 1.77 -1.71
C ASP A 132 8.71 2.16 -0.23
N THR A 133 8.95 3.44 0.10
CA THR A 133 9.07 3.91 1.47
C THR A 133 7.72 4.32 2.06
N PRO A 134 7.61 4.42 3.40
CA PRO A 134 6.43 4.97 4.04
C PRO A 134 6.08 6.39 3.55
N LEU A 135 7.11 7.25 3.37
CA LEU A 135 6.92 8.62 2.90
C LEU A 135 6.38 8.67 1.46
N ASN A 136 6.93 7.82 0.57
CA ASN A 136 6.42 7.68 -0.80
C ASN A 136 4.93 7.31 -0.82
N TYR A 137 4.51 6.33 0.00
CA TYR A 137 3.11 5.92 0.09
C TYR A 137 2.21 7.01 0.69
N TRP A 138 2.67 7.73 1.72
CA TRP A 138 1.97 8.88 2.29
C TRP A 138 1.70 9.94 1.23
N ASN A 139 2.74 10.34 0.50
CA ASN A 139 2.66 11.35 -0.55
C ASN A 139 1.74 10.90 -1.70
N ALA A 140 1.85 9.64 -2.15
CA ALA A 140 0.99 9.08 -3.18
C ALA A 140 -0.49 9.06 -2.77
N CYS A 141 -0.80 8.73 -1.52
CA CYS A 141 -2.17 8.77 -1.01
C CYS A 141 -2.73 10.20 -1.00
N TYR A 142 -2.00 11.20 -0.50
CA TYR A 142 -2.49 12.58 -0.49
C TYR A 142 -2.55 13.18 -1.89
N LYS A 143 -1.66 12.80 -2.82
CA LYS A 143 -1.78 13.14 -4.25
C LYS A 143 -3.09 12.61 -4.83
N GLY A 144 -3.42 11.34 -4.58
CA GLY A 144 -4.68 10.75 -5.03
C GLY A 144 -5.91 11.44 -4.42
N ILE A 145 -5.86 11.80 -3.12
CA ILE A 145 -6.90 12.56 -2.43
C ILE A 145 -7.10 13.93 -3.08
N ALA A 146 -6.03 14.63 -3.40
CA ALA A 146 -6.09 15.94 -4.09
C ALA A 146 -6.76 15.81 -5.47
N GLN A 147 -6.42 14.76 -6.24
CA GLN A 147 -7.04 14.47 -7.53
C GLN A 147 -8.53 14.13 -7.39
N ALA A 148 -8.91 13.31 -6.40
CA ALA A 148 -10.32 13.01 -6.11
C ALA A 148 -11.10 14.28 -5.72
N ASN A 149 -10.53 15.15 -4.88
CA ASN A 149 -11.14 16.42 -4.50
C ASN A 149 -11.30 17.35 -5.70
N LYS A 150 -10.29 17.44 -6.58
CA LYS A 150 -10.36 18.22 -7.82
C LYS A 150 -11.46 17.68 -8.75
N ALA A 151 -11.57 16.36 -8.89
CA ALA A 151 -12.65 15.76 -9.65
C ALA A 151 -14.03 16.11 -9.08
N LEU A 152 -14.23 16.03 -7.76
CA LEU A 152 -15.48 16.40 -7.10
C LEU A 152 -15.86 17.87 -7.34
N ASP A 153 -14.89 18.78 -7.27
CA ASP A 153 -15.09 20.22 -7.57
C ASP A 153 -15.49 20.46 -9.03
N LEU A 154 -14.80 19.81 -9.97
CA LEU A 154 -15.08 19.93 -11.39
C LEU A 154 -16.46 19.36 -11.74
N LEU A 155 -16.78 18.16 -11.23
CA LEU A 155 -18.07 17.49 -11.46
C LEU A 155 -19.27 18.33 -10.96
N ALA A 156 -19.06 19.23 -9.99
CA ALA A 156 -20.12 20.13 -9.52
C ALA A 156 -20.67 21.06 -10.61
N ARG A 157 -19.90 21.31 -11.66
CA ARG A 157 -20.25 22.19 -12.79
C ARG A 157 -21.01 21.47 -13.91
N TYR A 158 -21.11 20.14 -13.85
CA TYR A 158 -21.76 19.33 -14.89
C TYR A 158 -23.19 18.93 -14.50
N PRO A 159 -24.10 18.75 -15.49
CA PRO A 159 -25.39 18.15 -15.26
C PRO A 159 -25.27 16.78 -14.59
N LYS A 160 -26.19 16.43 -13.71
CA LYS A 160 -26.15 15.17 -12.94
C LYS A 160 -26.61 13.97 -13.78
N THR A 161 -25.95 13.74 -14.92
CA THR A 161 -26.16 12.56 -15.78
C THR A 161 -25.79 11.28 -15.01
N PRO A 162 -26.25 10.10 -15.45
CA PRO A 162 -25.81 8.83 -14.84
C PRO A 162 -24.29 8.66 -14.83
N ARG A 163 -23.59 9.04 -15.90
CA ARG A 163 -22.13 9.00 -15.98
C ARG A 163 -21.46 9.94 -14.96
N VAL A 164 -21.93 11.19 -14.85
CA VAL A 164 -21.42 12.14 -13.87
C VAL A 164 -21.63 11.61 -12.44
N LYS A 165 -22.78 10.97 -12.14
CA LYS A 165 -23.03 10.34 -10.85
C LYS A 165 -22.06 9.19 -10.58
N ALA A 166 -21.76 8.35 -11.58
CA ALA A 166 -20.77 7.27 -11.44
C ALA A 166 -19.38 7.81 -11.11
N LEU A 167 -18.92 8.88 -11.79
CA LEU A 167 -17.66 9.55 -11.49
C LEU A 167 -17.62 10.16 -10.07
N TYR A 168 -18.73 10.73 -9.60
CA TYR A 168 -18.86 11.14 -8.19
C TYR A 168 -18.70 9.95 -7.25
N GLY A 169 -19.32 8.82 -7.58
CA GLY A 169 -19.22 7.59 -6.79
C GLY A 169 -17.77 7.13 -6.65
N GLU A 170 -17.06 7.06 -7.75
CA GLU A 170 -15.65 6.69 -7.77
C GLU A 170 -14.77 7.67 -6.98
N ALA A 171 -14.97 8.98 -7.16
CA ALA A 171 -14.19 10.00 -6.44
C ALA A 171 -14.38 9.91 -4.92
N PHE A 172 -15.62 9.70 -4.43
CA PHE A 172 -15.87 9.49 -3.01
C PHE A 172 -15.23 8.20 -2.48
N LEU A 173 -15.30 7.10 -3.24
CA LEU A 173 -14.69 5.82 -2.86
C LEU A 173 -13.18 5.91 -2.79
N LEU A 174 -12.54 6.57 -3.75
CA LEU A 174 -11.10 6.82 -3.75
C LEU A 174 -10.68 7.64 -2.53
N ARG A 175 -11.37 8.76 -2.25
CA ARG A 175 -11.07 9.59 -1.09
C ARG A 175 -11.23 8.82 0.22
N ALA A 176 -12.30 8.04 0.34
CA ALA A 176 -12.54 7.18 1.51
C ALA A 176 -11.45 6.12 1.67
N TYR A 177 -11.08 5.42 0.60
CA TYR A 177 -10.08 4.34 0.62
C TYR A 177 -8.69 4.87 0.99
N LEU A 178 -8.26 5.96 0.38
CA LEU A 178 -6.93 6.52 0.65
C LEU A 178 -6.81 7.02 2.09
N HIS A 179 -7.81 7.72 2.62
CA HIS A 179 -7.82 8.11 4.03
C HIS A 179 -7.92 6.89 4.96
N PHE A 180 -8.65 5.83 4.57
CA PHE A 180 -8.70 4.58 5.33
C PHE A 180 -7.32 3.93 5.42
N MET A 181 -6.57 3.87 4.34
CA MET A 181 -5.20 3.33 4.35
C MET A 181 -4.29 4.18 5.23
N LEU A 182 -4.33 5.51 5.09
CA LEU A 182 -3.54 6.43 5.89
C LEU A 182 -3.84 6.29 7.39
N VAL A 183 -5.10 6.33 7.82
CA VAL A 183 -5.44 6.24 9.25
C VAL A 183 -5.05 4.89 9.84
N ASN A 184 -5.19 3.80 9.07
CA ASN A 184 -4.85 2.46 9.53
C ASN A 184 -3.34 2.14 9.48
N ILE A 185 -2.50 3.02 8.97
CA ILE A 185 -1.04 2.87 9.00
C ILE A 185 -0.43 3.83 10.03
N TRP A 186 -0.87 5.08 10.08
CA TRP A 186 -0.25 6.13 10.89
C TRP A 186 -0.99 6.50 12.20
N ALA A 187 -2.20 6.02 12.42
CA ALA A 187 -2.95 6.27 13.66
C ALA A 187 -3.29 4.97 14.39
N ALA A 188 -3.76 5.05 15.63
CA ALA A 188 -4.17 3.88 16.39
C ALA A 188 -5.35 3.15 15.71
N PRO A 189 -5.47 1.81 15.87
CA PRO A 189 -6.67 1.10 15.43
C PRO A 189 -7.94 1.65 16.09
N TYR A 190 -9.03 1.76 15.35
CA TYR A 190 -10.28 2.35 15.85
C TYR A 190 -10.81 1.69 17.13
N GLY A 191 -10.69 0.37 17.23
CA GLY A 191 -11.16 -0.40 18.39
C GLY A 191 -10.40 -0.14 19.70
N ASN A 192 -9.22 0.50 19.65
CA ASN A 192 -8.38 0.71 20.82
C ASN A 192 -8.68 2.04 21.50
N ASP A 193 -8.50 3.11 20.77
CA ASP A 193 -8.71 4.47 21.23
C ASP A 193 -9.19 5.37 20.10
N PRO A 194 -10.52 5.44 19.90
CA PRO A 194 -11.09 6.31 18.88
C PRO A 194 -10.82 7.81 19.08
N GLN A 195 -10.42 8.21 20.30
CA GLN A 195 -10.11 9.61 20.61
C GLN A 195 -8.64 9.96 20.36
N SER A 196 -7.79 8.95 20.10
CA SER A 196 -6.39 9.19 19.75
C SER A 196 -6.25 10.02 18.47
N PRO A 197 -5.09 10.70 18.28
CA PRO A 197 -4.86 11.49 17.07
C PRO A 197 -4.97 10.65 15.81
N GLY A 198 -5.81 11.10 14.87
CA GLY A 198 -6.00 10.51 13.55
C GLY A 198 -4.96 10.97 12.53
N ILE A 199 -5.42 11.27 11.34
CA ILE A 199 -4.65 11.88 10.24
C ILE A 199 -5.45 13.06 9.67
N PRO A 200 -4.84 14.00 8.93
CA PRO A 200 -5.60 15.03 8.21
C PRO A 200 -6.62 14.41 7.25
N TYR A 201 -7.88 14.80 7.34
CA TYR A 201 -8.91 14.42 6.39
C TYR A 201 -9.20 15.59 5.45
N VAL A 202 -8.72 15.51 4.21
CA VAL A 202 -8.75 16.60 3.22
C VAL A 202 -9.97 16.44 2.32
N GLU A 203 -10.91 17.40 2.38
CA GLU A 203 -12.21 17.32 1.68
C GLU A 203 -12.32 18.27 0.49
N GLN A 204 -11.39 19.22 0.35
CA GLN A 204 -11.44 20.27 -0.67
C GLN A 204 -10.10 20.37 -1.41
N PRO A 205 -10.11 20.81 -2.68
CA PRO A 205 -8.88 21.18 -3.34
C PRO A 205 -8.17 22.31 -2.59
N GLU A 206 -6.85 22.23 -2.49
CA GLU A 206 -6.04 23.29 -1.89
C GLU A 206 -6.06 24.53 -2.77
N LYS A 207 -6.30 25.69 -2.16
CA LYS A 207 -6.32 27.00 -2.82
C LYS A 207 -5.05 27.81 -2.59
N HIS A 208 -4.23 27.38 -1.64
CA HIS A 208 -3.00 28.05 -1.23
C HIS A 208 -1.84 27.06 -1.25
N ALA A 209 -0.66 27.54 -1.60
CA ALA A 209 0.57 26.72 -1.64
C ALA A 209 0.98 26.17 -0.26
N ILE A 210 0.55 26.83 0.82
CA ILE A 210 0.80 26.38 2.20
C ILE A 210 -0.54 26.33 2.92
N VAL A 211 -0.94 25.11 3.31
CA VAL A 211 -2.12 24.85 4.13
C VAL A 211 -1.69 24.10 5.40
N ASN A 212 -2.09 24.62 6.55
CA ASN A 212 -1.87 23.94 7.82
C ASN A 212 -3.05 23.02 8.09
N TYR A 213 -2.77 21.74 8.29
CA TYR A 213 -3.76 20.72 8.61
C TYR A 213 -3.66 20.28 10.06
N GLU A 214 -4.79 19.92 10.64
CA GLU A 214 -4.87 19.23 11.91
C GLU A 214 -5.21 17.75 11.71
N ARG A 215 -4.78 16.92 12.64
CA ARG A 215 -5.00 15.46 12.53
C ARG A 215 -6.44 15.05 12.82
N GLY A 216 -7.18 15.80 13.64
CA GLY A 216 -8.44 15.33 14.19
C GLY A 216 -8.27 14.06 15.05
N THR A 217 -9.37 13.44 15.44
CA THR A 217 -9.37 12.14 16.12
C THR A 217 -9.54 10.99 15.12
N VAL A 218 -9.17 9.78 15.51
CA VAL A 218 -9.43 8.57 14.71
C VAL A 218 -10.94 8.43 14.45
N ARG A 219 -11.79 8.74 15.45
CA ARG A 219 -13.24 8.72 15.33
C ARG A 219 -13.73 9.64 14.20
N GLU A 220 -13.33 10.90 14.22
CA GLU A 220 -13.72 11.90 13.21
C GLU A 220 -13.29 11.48 11.81
N VAL A 221 -12.07 10.94 11.67
CA VAL A 221 -11.57 10.42 10.39
C VAL A 221 -12.45 9.26 9.91
N TYR A 222 -12.79 8.30 10.77
CA TYR A 222 -13.65 7.18 10.41
C TYR A 222 -15.09 7.61 10.06
N GLU A 223 -15.65 8.59 10.76
CA GLU A 223 -16.96 9.15 10.44
C GLU A 223 -17.00 9.78 9.04
N LYS A 224 -15.95 10.52 8.67
CA LYS A 224 -15.81 11.12 7.35
C LYS A 224 -15.58 10.06 6.26
N ILE A 225 -14.74 9.05 6.51
CA ILE A 225 -14.55 7.90 5.61
C ILE A 225 -15.91 7.22 5.38
N GLU A 226 -16.67 6.95 6.44
CA GLU A 226 -17.97 6.29 6.33
C GLU A 226 -18.97 7.10 5.51
N ALA A 227 -18.99 8.41 5.68
CA ALA A 227 -19.85 9.31 4.91
C ALA A 227 -19.52 9.25 3.41
N ASP A 228 -18.23 9.29 3.06
CA ASP A 228 -17.79 9.20 1.67
C ASP A 228 -18.04 7.80 1.10
N LEU A 229 -17.76 6.74 1.85
CA LEU A 229 -18.03 5.35 1.47
C LEU A 229 -19.52 5.15 1.13
N LYS A 230 -20.42 5.59 2.00
CA LYS A 230 -21.87 5.47 1.78
C LYS A 230 -22.33 6.24 0.54
N ARG A 231 -21.83 7.48 0.36
CA ARG A 231 -22.12 8.27 -0.85
C ARG A 231 -21.61 7.57 -2.11
N GLY A 232 -20.36 7.09 -2.06
CA GLY A 232 -19.72 6.42 -3.18
C GLY A 232 -20.46 5.16 -3.62
N ILE A 233 -20.82 4.29 -2.68
CA ILE A 233 -21.57 3.03 -2.95
C ILE A 233 -22.89 3.31 -3.66
N THR A 234 -23.60 4.37 -3.29
CA THR A 234 -24.91 4.68 -3.89
C THR A 234 -24.82 5.23 -5.31
N LEU A 235 -23.66 5.75 -5.70
CA LEU A 235 -23.46 6.47 -6.96
C LEU A 235 -22.63 5.69 -7.99
N VAL A 236 -21.75 4.79 -7.55
CA VAL A 236 -20.87 4.03 -8.45
C VAL A 236 -21.69 3.14 -9.40
N ASP A 237 -21.26 3.11 -10.67
CA ASP A 237 -21.91 2.33 -11.72
C ASP A 237 -20.85 1.74 -12.68
N ASP A 238 -20.87 0.42 -12.83
CA ASP A 238 -19.86 -0.35 -13.56
C ASP A 238 -19.93 -0.19 -15.08
N HIS A 239 -21.07 0.30 -15.61
CA HIS A 239 -21.32 0.39 -17.06
C HIS A 239 -20.39 1.37 -17.79
N TYR A 240 -19.69 2.24 -17.07
CA TYR A 240 -18.87 3.29 -17.66
C TYR A 240 -17.37 2.97 -17.71
N TYR A 241 -16.95 1.78 -17.27
CA TYR A 241 -15.56 1.38 -17.22
C TYR A 241 -15.22 0.37 -18.31
N ALA A 242 -14.19 0.68 -19.12
CA ALA A 242 -13.65 -0.28 -20.09
C ALA A 242 -12.94 -1.46 -19.39
N HIS A 243 -12.29 -1.17 -18.25
CA HIS A 243 -11.57 -2.14 -17.43
C HIS A 243 -12.05 -2.06 -15.97
N PRO A 244 -13.24 -2.61 -15.63
CA PRO A 244 -13.89 -2.37 -14.34
C PRO A 244 -13.03 -2.73 -13.11
N LYS A 245 -12.11 -3.68 -13.20
CA LYS A 245 -11.26 -4.09 -12.06
C LYS A 245 -10.15 -3.10 -11.75
N PHE A 246 -9.86 -2.15 -12.62
CA PHE A 246 -8.95 -1.04 -12.35
C PHE A 246 -9.67 0.21 -11.82
N HIS A 247 -10.96 0.10 -11.53
CA HIS A 247 -11.79 1.16 -10.99
C HIS A 247 -12.62 0.63 -9.80
N PHE A 248 -13.03 1.53 -8.92
CA PHE A 248 -14.04 1.19 -7.92
C PHE A 248 -15.35 0.86 -8.63
N ASN A 249 -15.55 -0.41 -8.92
CA ASN A 249 -16.84 -0.98 -9.33
C ASN A 249 -17.68 -1.31 -8.10
N LYS A 250 -18.96 -1.68 -8.29
CA LYS A 250 -19.87 -1.98 -7.17
C LYS A 250 -19.35 -3.08 -6.26
N ARG A 251 -18.83 -4.17 -6.82
CA ARG A 251 -18.31 -5.27 -5.99
C ARG A 251 -17.07 -4.85 -5.20
N ALA A 252 -16.18 -4.06 -5.79
CA ALA A 252 -15.02 -3.49 -5.11
C ALA A 252 -15.44 -2.52 -3.99
N ALA A 253 -16.46 -1.68 -4.22
CA ALA A 253 -16.98 -0.77 -3.22
C ALA A 253 -17.57 -1.51 -2.00
N TYR A 254 -18.35 -2.58 -2.23
CA TYR A 254 -18.85 -3.43 -1.17
C TYR A 254 -17.75 -4.21 -0.45
N ALA A 255 -16.74 -4.70 -1.17
CA ALA A 255 -15.57 -5.34 -0.57
C ALA A 255 -14.79 -4.37 0.33
N PHE A 256 -14.59 -3.14 -0.12
CA PHE A 256 -13.98 -2.10 0.72
C PHE A 256 -14.85 -1.80 1.95
N ALA A 257 -16.17 -1.75 1.82
CA ALA A 257 -17.06 -1.58 2.96
C ALA A 257 -16.88 -2.70 3.99
N THR A 258 -16.72 -3.97 3.57
CA THR A 258 -16.47 -5.06 4.53
C THR A 258 -15.17 -4.86 5.29
N ARG A 259 -14.09 -4.42 4.62
CA ARG A 259 -12.80 -4.10 5.28
C ARG A 259 -12.93 -2.93 6.23
N PHE A 260 -13.61 -1.86 5.82
CA PHE A 260 -13.83 -0.68 6.65
C PHE A 260 -14.60 -1.01 7.93
N TYR A 261 -15.74 -1.70 7.81
CA TYR A 261 -16.55 -2.06 8.97
C TYR A 261 -15.89 -3.14 9.85
N LEU A 262 -15.07 -4.03 9.28
CA LEU A 262 -14.24 -4.96 10.04
C LEU A 262 -13.28 -4.21 10.98
N HIS A 263 -12.61 -3.17 10.48
CA HIS A 263 -11.71 -2.34 11.27
C HIS A 263 -12.45 -1.45 12.28
N LYS A 264 -13.68 -1.04 11.96
CA LYS A 264 -14.54 -0.28 12.86
C LYS A 264 -15.15 -1.15 13.97
N GLY A 265 -15.26 -2.46 13.75
CA GLY A 265 -15.91 -3.41 14.67
C GLY A 265 -17.44 -3.45 14.53
N ASP A 266 -17.98 -3.01 13.39
CA ASP A 266 -19.41 -3.08 13.08
C ASP A 266 -19.71 -4.37 12.29
N TRP A 267 -19.87 -5.44 13.04
CA TRP A 267 -20.01 -6.78 12.48
C TRP A 267 -21.27 -6.99 11.65
N ASP A 268 -22.34 -6.26 11.95
CA ASP A 268 -23.59 -6.34 11.20
C ASP A 268 -23.41 -5.77 9.80
N GLN A 269 -22.72 -4.65 9.68
CA GLN A 269 -22.42 -4.04 8.39
C GLN A 269 -21.44 -4.90 7.58
N VAL A 270 -20.44 -5.56 8.24
CA VAL A 270 -19.55 -6.50 7.55
C VAL A 270 -20.36 -7.58 6.86
N VAL A 271 -21.29 -8.24 7.58
CA VAL A 271 -22.14 -9.31 7.02
C VAL A 271 -23.00 -8.78 5.87
N ALA A 272 -23.69 -7.66 6.08
CA ALA A 272 -24.57 -7.09 5.08
C ALA A 272 -23.85 -6.77 3.76
N TYR A 273 -22.67 -6.14 3.81
CA TYR A 273 -21.91 -5.83 2.60
C TYR A 273 -21.23 -7.05 1.99
N ALA A 274 -20.78 -8.00 2.82
CA ALA A 274 -20.21 -9.25 2.32
C ALA A 274 -21.20 -10.06 1.49
N ASP A 275 -22.46 -10.11 1.90
CA ASP A 275 -23.52 -10.84 1.19
C ASP A 275 -23.72 -10.33 -0.25
N TYR A 276 -23.56 -9.02 -0.50
CA TYR A 276 -23.59 -8.46 -1.85
C TYR A 276 -22.43 -8.96 -2.73
N VAL A 277 -21.23 -9.10 -2.17
CA VAL A 277 -20.04 -9.53 -2.92
C VAL A 277 -20.06 -11.01 -3.19
N LEU A 278 -20.43 -11.81 -2.18
CA LEU A 278 -20.33 -13.26 -2.19
C LEU A 278 -21.49 -13.91 -2.93
N GLY A 279 -22.68 -13.29 -2.88
CA GLY A 279 -23.90 -13.89 -3.44
C GLY A 279 -24.26 -15.22 -2.77
N GLY A 280 -24.90 -16.12 -3.52
CA GLY A 280 -25.37 -17.42 -2.99
C GLY A 280 -24.34 -18.54 -3.02
N ASP A 281 -23.17 -18.36 -3.66
CA ASP A 281 -22.12 -19.39 -3.78
C ASP A 281 -20.76 -18.71 -3.92
N ALA A 282 -20.12 -18.41 -2.81
CA ALA A 282 -18.82 -17.75 -2.77
C ALA A 282 -17.71 -18.61 -3.38
N LYS A 283 -17.80 -19.94 -3.29
CA LYS A 283 -16.77 -20.90 -3.75
C LYS A 283 -16.37 -20.71 -5.20
N LYS A 284 -17.31 -20.30 -6.05
CA LYS A 284 -17.05 -20.11 -7.49
C LYS A 284 -16.05 -19.01 -7.78
N ASN A 285 -16.00 -18.01 -6.90
CA ASN A 285 -15.20 -16.81 -7.10
C ASN A 285 -13.94 -16.77 -6.21
N LEU A 286 -13.69 -17.80 -5.41
CA LEU A 286 -12.48 -17.89 -4.60
C LEU A 286 -11.27 -18.28 -5.45
N ARG A 287 -10.12 -17.73 -5.12
CA ARG A 287 -8.84 -18.05 -5.73
C ARG A 287 -8.47 -19.51 -5.47
N ARG A 288 -8.14 -20.25 -6.53
CA ARG A 288 -7.79 -21.67 -6.45
C ARG A 288 -6.30 -21.88 -6.62
N TRP A 289 -5.58 -21.96 -5.53
CA TRP A 289 -4.13 -22.13 -5.54
C TRP A 289 -3.64 -23.42 -6.22
N ASN A 290 -4.37 -24.53 -6.10
CA ASN A 290 -4.04 -25.79 -6.78
C ASN A 290 -4.07 -25.62 -8.31
N LYS A 291 -5.04 -24.88 -8.86
CA LYS A 291 -5.08 -24.61 -10.30
C LYS A 291 -3.88 -23.78 -10.77
N TYR A 292 -3.37 -22.90 -9.93
CA TYR A 292 -2.17 -22.13 -10.27
C TYR A 292 -0.94 -23.05 -10.30
N ALA A 293 -0.80 -23.95 -9.32
CA ALA A 293 0.29 -24.92 -9.31
C ALA A 293 0.25 -25.80 -10.55
N ASP A 294 -0.93 -26.32 -10.89
CA ASP A 294 -1.11 -27.15 -12.09
C ASP A 294 -0.79 -26.39 -13.38
N ALA A 295 -1.22 -25.10 -13.49
CA ALA A 295 -1.01 -24.29 -14.68
C ALA A 295 0.44 -23.80 -14.87
N LEU A 296 1.16 -23.62 -13.76
CA LEU A 296 2.53 -23.12 -13.78
C LEU A 296 3.57 -24.23 -13.89
N GLU A 297 3.22 -25.46 -13.50
CA GLU A 297 4.15 -26.59 -13.40
C GLU A 297 5.44 -26.17 -12.65
N PHE A 298 6.49 -25.74 -13.38
CA PHE A 298 7.76 -25.29 -12.83
C PHE A 298 8.04 -23.80 -13.06
N ASP A 299 7.11 -23.05 -13.69
CA ASP A 299 7.24 -21.60 -13.95
C ASP A 299 6.76 -20.77 -12.75
N HIS A 300 7.35 -20.97 -11.57
CA HIS A 300 6.99 -20.23 -10.37
C HIS A 300 7.12 -18.70 -10.50
N PRO A 301 8.13 -18.15 -11.20
CA PRO A 301 8.18 -16.71 -11.47
C PRO A 301 6.98 -16.18 -12.25
N GLY A 302 6.29 -17.03 -13.02
CA GLY A 302 5.08 -16.66 -13.78
C GLY A 302 3.80 -16.51 -12.96
N LEU A 303 3.82 -16.75 -11.66
CA LEU A 303 2.64 -16.69 -10.81
C LEU A 303 1.87 -15.37 -10.93
N HIS A 304 2.55 -14.24 -11.04
CA HIS A 304 1.92 -12.92 -11.18
C HIS A 304 0.93 -12.83 -12.35
N ARG A 305 1.19 -13.54 -13.45
CA ARG A 305 0.30 -13.53 -14.63
C ARG A 305 -1.08 -14.10 -14.33
N LEU A 306 -1.16 -15.07 -13.41
CA LEU A 306 -2.43 -15.67 -12.97
C LEU A 306 -3.01 -14.89 -11.78
N TYR A 307 -2.14 -14.50 -10.83
CA TYR A 307 -2.56 -13.84 -9.61
C TYR A 307 -3.20 -12.47 -9.87
N ASN A 308 -2.62 -11.68 -10.78
CA ASN A 308 -3.04 -10.31 -11.09
C ASN A 308 -3.97 -10.23 -12.32
N ALA A 309 -4.37 -11.38 -12.88
CA ALA A 309 -5.18 -11.43 -14.08
C ALA A 309 -6.53 -10.69 -13.88
N THR A 310 -6.95 -9.98 -14.91
CA THR A 310 -8.24 -9.26 -14.90
C THR A 310 -9.44 -10.20 -15.00
N ASP A 311 -9.24 -11.42 -15.51
CA ASP A 311 -10.25 -12.48 -15.58
C ASP A 311 -10.25 -13.41 -14.35
N GLU A 312 -9.27 -13.29 -13.41
CA GLU A 312 -9.31 -14.01 -12.14
C GLU A 312 -10.53 -13.57 -11.31
N PRO A 313 -11.52 -14.47 -11.07
CA PRO A 313 -12.77 -14.09 -10.40
C PRO A 313 -12.59 -13.53 -8.99
N ALA A 314 -11.51 -13.93 -8.31
CA ALA A 314 -11.21 -13.48 -6.96
C ALA A 314 -10.81 -12.00 -6.90
N ASN A 315 -10.24 -11.44 -7.98
CA ASN A 315 -9.80 -10.04 -8.02
C ASN A 315 -10.98 -9.09 -8.17
N LEU A 316 -11.10 -8.13 -7.26
CA LEU A 316 -12.16 -7.12 -7.25
C LEU A 316 -11.65 -5.72 -7.57
N LEU A 317 -10.45 -5.38 -7.11
CA LEU A 317 -9.79 -4.11 -7.40
C LEU A 317 -8.29 -4.32 -7.60
N LEU A 318 -7.80 -3.84 -8.73
CA LEU A 318 -6.40 -3.86 -9.14
C LEU A 318 -5.88 -2.42 -9.27
N THR A 319 -4.58 -2.23 -9.06
CA THR A 319 -3.89 -0.99 -9.41
C THR A 319 -2.48 -1.28 -9.87
N THR A 320 -1.94 -0.42 -10.72
CA THR A 320 -0.54 -0.48 -11.14
C THR A 320 0.28 0.55 -10.38
N THR A 321 1.44 0.16 -9.88
CA THR A 321 2.35 1.03 -9.14
C THR A 321 3.77 0.80 -9.60
N GLU A 322 4.62 1.80 -9.47
CA GLU A 322 6.05 1.56 -9.46
C GLU A 322 6.44 0.89 -8.14
N SER A 323 7.25 -0.17 -8.18
CA SER A 323 7.77 -0.83 -6.99
C SER A 323 8.96 -1.70 -7.34
N ARG A 324 9.93 -1.76 -6.45
CA ARG A 324 11.11 -2.64 -6.52
C ARG A 324 10.87 -4.00 -5.84
N LEU A 325 9.67 -4.24 -5.31
CA LEU A 325 9.34 -5.40 -4.47
C LEU A 325 9.79 -6.72 -5.09
N ALA A 326 9.52 -6.92 -6.38
CA ALA A 326 9.88 -8.16 -7.08
C ALA A 326 11.39 -8.42 -7.13
N ARG A 327 12.21 -7.36 -7.18
CA ARG A 327 13.67 -7.44 -7.21
C ARG A 327 14.27 -7.55 -5.81
N THR A 328 13.67 -6.91 -4.82
CA THR A 328 14.23 -6.80 -3.47
C THR A 328 13.79 -7.92 -2.54
N ALA A 329 12.51 -8.28 -2.52
CA ALA A 329 11.97 -9.28 -1.60
C ALA A 329 12.67 -10.66 -1.65
N PRO A 330 13.11 -11.18 -2.81
CA PRO A 330 13.85 -12.43 -2.87
C PRO A 330 15.25 -12.35 -2.23
N THR A 331 15.86 -11.17 -2.22
CA THR A 331 17.29 -10.99 -1.89
C THR A 331 17.56 -10.28 -0.57
N GLU A 332 16.61 -9.52 -0.03
CA GLU A 332 16.76 -8.75 1.21
C GLU A 332 17.11 -9.60 2.42
N LYS A 333 17.85 -8.98 3.35
CA LYS A 333 18.32 -9.60 4.59
C LYS A 333 17.18 -10.09 5.49
N PHE A 334 16.10 -9.34 5.55
CA PHE A 334 14.95 -9.68 6.37
C PHE A 334 13.75 -10.04 5.46
N GLY A 335 13.40 -11.31 5.44
CA GLY A 335 12.33 -11.82 4.59
C GLY A 335 11.87 -13.21 5.01
N ALA A 336 11.04 -13.85 4.19
CA ALA A 336 10.59 -15.20 4.46
C ALA A 336 11.76 -16.18 4.37
N THR A 337 11.96 -16.96 5.44
CA THR A 337 12.92 -18.06 5.52
C THR A 337 12.18 -19.40 5.48
N TRP A 338 12.92 -20.49 5.30
CA TRP A 338 12.33 -21.83 5.39
C TRP A 338 11.54 -22.04 6.69
N ASN A 339 12.11 -21.64 7.83
CA ASN A 339 11.44 -21.78 9.13
C ASN A 339 10.12 -21.00 9.21
N ILE A 340 10.03 -19.83 8.58
CA ILE A 340 8.79 -19.05 8.50
C ILE A 340 7.79 -19.73 7.59
N VAL A 341 8.22 -20.17 6.40
CA VAL A 341 7.36 -20.86 5.43
C VAL A 341 6.81 -22.15 6.05
N ASP A 342 7.66 -22.95 6.68
CA ASP A 342 7.26 -24.17 7.38
C ASP A 342 6.30 -23.87 8.54
N ALA A 343 6.61 -22.87 9.36
CA ALA A 343 5.74 -22.46 10.47
C ALA A 343 4.36 -21.97 10.01
N VAL A 344 4.26 -21.36 8.84
CA VAL A 344 2.99 -20.85 8.30
C VAL A 344 2.22 -21.94 7.57
N PHE A 345 2.87 -22.72 6.71
CA PHE A 345 2.20 -23.60 5.75
C PHE A 345 2.27 -25.08 6.09
N ALA A 346 3.31 -25.55 6.80
CA ALA A 346 3.48 -26.97 7.14
C ALA A 346 3.05 -27.33 8.57
N LYS A 347 2.42 -26.43 9.31
CA LYS A 347 1.96 -26.70 10.66
C LYS A 347 1.07 -27.92 10.71
N LYS A 348 1.44 -28.88 11.57
CA LYS A 348 0.56 -29.98 11.96
C LYS A 348 -0.71 -29.38 12.55
N GLY A 349 -1.84 -29.80 12.04
CA GLY A 349 -3.13 -29.49 12.64
C GLY A 349 -3.17 -29.95 14.11
N ILE A 350 -4.11 -29.40 14.86
CA ILE A 350 -4.42 -29.87 16.21
C ILE A 350 -4.74 -31.37 16.12
N GLU A 351 -4.28 -32.19 17.08
CA GLU A 351 -4.65 -33.60 17.18
C GLU A 351 -6.16 -33.74 17.07
N GLY A 352 -6.64 -34.51 16.07
CA GLY A 352 -8.06 -34.65 15.76
C GLY A 352 -8.61 -33.76 14.64
N GLY A 353 -7.97 -32.66 14.30
CA GLY A 353 -8.18 -31.95 13.04
C GLY A 353 -7.28 -32.58 11.99
N GLY A 354 -7.82 -33.38 11.10
CA GLY A 354 -7.05 -34.14 10.11
C GLY A 354 -6.03 -33.29 9.33
N ASP A 355 -5.33 -33.89 8.40
CA ASP A 355 -4.25 -33.32 7.57
C ASP A 355 -4.59 -32.00 6.79
N TYR A 356 -5.71 -31.40 7.05
CA TYR A 356 -6.26 -30.24 6.31
C TYR A 356 -5.61 -28.92 6.64
N GLU A 357 -5.06 -28.79 7.83
CA GLU A 357 -4.23 -27.63 8.16
C GLU A 357 -2.82 -27.76 7.60
N LYS A 358 -2.38 -29.00 7.38
CA LYS A 358 -1.24 -29.33 6.53
C LYS A 358 -1.57 -29.26 5.05
N MET A 359 -2.86 -29.16 4.71
CA MET A 359 -3.17 -29.04 3.30
C MET A 359 -2.49 -27.82 2.80
N ASN A 360 -1.44 -28.21 2.21
CA ASN A 360 -0.75 -27.50 1.21
C ASN A 360 -1.65 -26.40 0.68
N PHE A 361 -1.72 -25.31 1.42
CA PHE A 361 -1.88 -24.05 0.78
C PHE A 361 -0.80 -24.15 -0.28
N VAL A 362 -1.16 -24.41 -1.49
CA VAL A 362 -0.26 -24.77 -2.58
C VAL A 362 0.82 -23.71 -2.80
N GLY A 363 0.64 -22.58 -2.11
CA GLY A 363 1.67 -21.61 -1.91
C GLY A 363 3.05 -22.17 -1.51
N HIS A 364 3.11 -23.29 -0.80
CA HIS A 364 4.39 -23.94 -0.50
C HIS A 364 5.16 -24.33 -1.76
N TYR A 365 4.49 -24.77 -2.80
CA TYR A 365 5.11 -25.14 -4.07
C TYR A 365 5.32 -23.96 -5.02
N LEU A 366 4.74 -22.80 -4.74
CA LEU A 366 4.84 -21.62 -5.58
C LEU A 366 5.94 -20.64 -5.15
N PHE A 367 6.71 -21.00 -4.11
CA PHE A 367 7.85 -20.17 -3.72
C PHE A 367 9.01 -20.36 -4.69
N THR A 368 9.48 -19.25 -5.24
CA THR A 368 10.78 -19.22 -5.90
C THR A 368 11.85 -19.15 -4.82
N SER A 369 12.80 -20.09 -4.82
CA SER A 369 14.04 -19.90 -4.11
C SER A 369 14.88 -18.90 -4.91
N SER A 370 15.40 -17.86 -4.24
CA SER A 370 16.35 -16.96 -4.91
C SER A 370 17.54 -17.76 -5.45
N PRO A 371 17.87 -17.66 -6.75
CA PRO A 371 19.09 -18.26 -7.26
C PRO A 371 20.26 -17.46 -6.72
N SER A 372 21.00 -17.98 -5.74
CA SER A 372 22.31 -17.47 -5.31
C SER A 372 22.52 -15.92 -5.20
N PRO A 373 23.14 -15.40 -4.17
CA PRO A 373 23.81 -16.12 -3.07
C PRO A 373 22.96 -16.30 -1.82
N VAL A 374 21.69 -15.86 -1.85
CA VAL A 374 20.81 -15.88 -0.68
C VAL A 374 20.15 -17.25 -0.57
N LYS A 375 20.85 -18.18 0.09
CA LYS A 375 20.21 -19.42 0.54
C LYS A 375 19.07 -19.05 1.49
N GLU A 376 17.89 -19.64 1.30
CA GLU A 376 16.68 -19.40 2.11
C GLU A 376 15.90 -18.10 1.80
N GLY A 377 16.06 -17.51 0.62
CA GLY A 377 15.17 -16.46 0.15
C GLY A 377 13.91 -17.05 -0.46
N PHE A 378 12.76 -17.00 0.24
CA PHE A 378 11.48 -17.45 -0.29
C PHE A 378 10.64 -16.24 -0.68
N TYR A 379 10.26 -16.20 -1.94
CA TYR A 379 9.36 -15.19 -2.48
C TYR A 379 8.27 -15.88 -3.30
N MET A 380 7.04 -15.62 -2.97
CA MET A 380 5.90 -16.01 -3.80
C MET A 380 5.67 -14.91 -4.82
N ALA A 381 5.97 -15.16 -6.08
CA ALA A 381 5.97 -14.15 -7.15
C ALA A 381 4.54 -13.71 -7.56
N LYS A 382 3.73 -13.31 -6.58
CA LYS A 382 2.40 -12.72 -6.78
C LYS A 382 2.48 -11.39 -7.51
N PHE A 383 3.58 -10.64 -7.30
CA PHE A 383 3.82 -9.31 -7.83
C PHE A 383 5.16 -9.31 -8.56
N ASP A 384 5.15 -9.08 -9.86
CA ASP A 384 6.36 -9.00 -10.67
C ASP A 384 6.29 -7.78 -11.58
N GLU A 385 7.46 -7.33 -12.03
CA GLU A 385 7.58 -6.13 -12.84
C GLU A 385 7.16 -6.40 -14.28
N ILE A 386 6.22 -5.62 -14.76
CA ILE A 386 5.76 -5.60 -16.14
C ILE A 386 6.34 -4.35 -16.80
N SER A 387 6.99 -4.53 -17.94
CA SER A 387 7.48 -3.39 -18.71
C SER A 387 6.42 -2.88 -19.67
N SER A 388 6.27 -1.57 -19.78
CA SER A 388 5.56 -0.99 -20.90
C SER A 388 6.27 -1.38 -22.20
N SER A 389 5.54 -1.92 -23.17
CA SER A 389 6.09 -2.39 -24.47
C SER A 389 6.58 -1.27 -25.39
N GLU A 390 6.42 -0.02 -25.00
CA GLU A 390 6.84 1.14 -25.78
C GLU A 390 8.23 1.67 -25.36
N SER A 391 9.27 0.87 -25.63
CA SER A 391 10.61 1.42 -25.66
C SER A 391 10.95 1.90 -27.08
N THR A 392 10.42 3.03 -27.48
CA THR A 392 10.95 3.78 -28.62
C THR A 392 12.08 4.67 -28.13
N GLY A 393 13.30 4.18 -28.26
CA GLY A 393 14.60 4.89 -28.16
C GLY A 393 14.71 6.00 -27.13
N SER A 394 15.62 5.88 -26.18
CA SER A 394 16.09 6.88 -25.18
C SER A 394 15.23 7.21 -23.96
N LYS A 395 14.00 6.73 -23.79
CA LYS A 395 13.31 6.82 -22.49
C LYS A 395 13.65 5.63 -21.60
N PRO A 396 13.89 5.82 -20.29
CA PRO A 396 14.02 4.71 -19.35
C PRO A 396 12.79 3.81 -19.45
N ARG A 397 13.01 2.50 -19.39
CA ARG A 397 11.92 1.51 -19.35
C ARG A 397 11.18 1.67 -18.03
N GLU A 398 9.95 2.12 -18.07
CA GLU A 398 9.09 2.18 -16.90
C GLU A 398 8.65 0.77 -16.52
N LEU A 399 8.85 0.40 -15.27
CA LEU A 399 8.51 -0.90 -14.72
C LEU A 399 7.37 -0.73 -13.72
N TYR A 400 6.27 -1.44 -13.95
CA TYR A 400 5.09 -1.40 -13.11
C TYR A 400 4.81 -2.76 -12.49
N VAL A 401 4.28 -2.73 -11.28
CA VAL A 401 3.75 -3.91 -10.58
C VAL A 401 2.24 -3.76 -10.48
N THR A 402 1.49 -4.80 -10.85
CA THR A 402 0.05 -4.83 -10.61
C THR A 402 -0.23 -5.37 -9.21
N ASN A 403 -0.79 -4.55 -8.34
CA ASN A 403 -1.21 -4.92 -7.00
C ASN A 403 -2.69 -5.30 -6.98
N VAL A 404 -3.03 -6.29 -6.16
CA VAL A 404 -4.40 -6.70 -5.88
C VAL A 404 -4.83 -6.04 -4.56
N LEU A 405 -5.72 -5.06 -4.63
CA LEU A 405 -6.13 -4.28 -3.46
C LEU A 405 -7.27 -4.92 -2.67
N LEU A 406 -8.22 -5.58 -3.37
CA LEU A 406 -9.41 -6.19 -2.78
C LEU A 406 -9.71 -7.52 -3.47
N THR A 407 -10.08 -8.53 -2.69
CA THR A 407 -10.42 -9.88 -3.18
C THR A 407 -11.69 -10.43 -2.57
N VAL A 408 -12.31 -11.39 -3.27
CA VAL A 408 -13.44 -12.18 -2.75
C VAL A 408 -13.03 -13.00 -1.54
N ASP A 409 -11.79 -13.52 -1.55
CA ASP A 409 -11.21 -14.30 -0.44
C ASP A 409 -11.19 -13.50 0.86
N GLU A 410 -10.80 -12.23 0.78
CA GLU A 410 -10.83 -11.34 1.93
C GLU A 410 -12.24 -11.10 2.45
N VAL A 411 -13.18 -10.87 1.53
CA VAL A 411 -14.59 -10.62 1.91
C VAL A 411 -15.18 -11.81 2.66
N LEU A 412 -14.91 -13.05 2.21
CA LEU A 412 -15.38 -14.24 2.91
C LEU A 412 -14.74 -14.38 4.28
N LEU A 413 -13.43 -14.16 4.39
CA LEU A 413 -12.71 -14.19 5.67
C LEU A 413 -13.18 -13.07 6.62
N ASN A 414 -13.54 -11.89 6.09
CA ASN A 414 -14.12 -10.79 6.88
C ASN A 414 -15.52 -11.16 7.41
N ARG A 415 -16.38 -11.78 6.59
CA ARG A 415 -17.71 -12.24 7.02
C ARG A 415 -17.61 -13.34 8.08
N MET A 416 -16.70 -14.26 7.88
CA MET A 416 -16.41 -15.32 8.84
C MET A 416 -15.99 -14.77 10.21
N GLU A 417 -15.09 -13.76 10.22
CA GLU A 417 -14.69 -13.07 11.44
C GLU A 417 -15.88 -12.35 12.10
N ALA A 418 -16.70 -11.66 11.31
CA ALA A 418 -17.88 -10.98 11.84
C ALA A 418 -18.89 -11.94 12.48
N TYR A 419 -19.15 -13.10 11.89
CA TYR A 419 -19.97 -14.13 12.51
C TYR A 419 -19.38 -14.66 13.82
N ALA A 420 -18.07 -14.91 13.86
CA ALA A 420 -17.38 -15.32 15.07
C ALA A 420 -17.52 -14.26 16.19
N MET A 421 -17.35 -12.99 15.86
CA MET A 421 -17.48 -11.87 16.79
C MET A 421 -18.92 -11.68 17.30
N ARG A 422 -19.90 -11.95 16.46
CA ARG A 422 -21.33 -11.96 16.82
C ARG A 422 -21.76 -13.19 17.61
N LYS A 423 -20.85 -14.15 17.86
CA LYS A 423 -21.12 -15.46 18.48
C LYS A 423 -22.03 -16.36 17.63
N ASP A 424 -22.16 -16.09 16.35
CA ASP A 424 -22.84 -16.96 15.38
C ASP A 424 -21.86 -18.00 14.84
N TYR A 425 -21.49 -18.92 15.71
CA TYR A 425 -20.43 -19.90 15.44
C TYR A 425 -20.78 -20.84 14.29
N ASN A 426 -22.06 -21.15 14.12
CA ASN A 426 -22.48 -22.06 13.05
C ASN A 426 -22.23 -21.43 11.67
N ARG A 427 -22.62 -20.18 11.47
CA ARG A 427 -22.37 -19.47 10.22
C ARG A 427 -20.88 -19.22 9.99
N ALA A 428 -20.12 -18.90 11.06
CA ALA A 428 -18.67 -18.76 10.93
C ALA A 428 -18.01 -20.08 10.45
N ILE A 429 -18.49 -21.23 10.94
CA ILE A 429 -17.99 -22.54 10.52
C ILE A 429 -18.51 -22.90 9.11
N ASP A 430 -19.73 -22.51 8.75
CA ASP A 430 -20.24 -22.70 7.38
C ASP A 430 -19.37 -21.95 6.37
N ASP A 431 -19.03 -20.69 6.64
CA ASP A 431 -18.13 -19.91 5.81
C ASP A 431 -16.71 -20.52 5.76
N LEU A 432 -16.21 -21.06 6.86
CA LEU A 432 -14.93 -21.75 6.90
C LEU A 432 -14.93 -23.00 6.02
N VAL A 433 -16.00 -23.77 6.08
CA VAL A 433 -16.19 -24.95 5.22
C VAL A 433 -16.28 -24.55 3.74
N GLU A 434 -17.04 -23.49 3.45
CA GLU A 434 -17.16 -22.94 2.08
C GLU A 434 -15.80 -22.46 1.55
N TYR A 435 -15.02 -21.78 2.39
CA TYR A 435 -13.66 -21.35 2.07
C TYR A 435 -12.76 -22.53 1.72
N MET A 436 -12.71 -23.54 2.60
CA MET A 436 -11.88 -24.72 2.37
C MET A 436 -12.28 -25.49 1.10
N GLN A 437 -13.58 -25.67 0.87
CA GLN A 437 -14.09 -26.30 -0.36
C GLN A 437 -13.69 -25.55 -1.61
N GLY A 438 -13.82 -24.21 -1.58
CA GLY A 438 -13.44 -23.35 -2.69
C GLY A 438 -11.94 -23.38 -2.99
N LYS A 439 -11.11 -23.45 -1.94
CA LYS A 439 -9.64 -23.46 -2.08
C LYS A 439 -9.08 -24.81 -2.52
N PHE A 440 -9.60 -25.91 -1.99
CA PHE A 440 -8.99 -27.22 -2.15
C PHE A 440 -9.78 -28.16 -3.07
N GLY A 441 -11.01 -27.82 -3.42
CA GLY A 441 -11.85 -28.60 -4.33
C GLY A 441 -12.48 -29.84 -3.68
N PHE A 442 -12.24 -30.09 -2.39
CA PHE A 442 -12.85 -31.20 -1.65
C PHE A 442 -13.21 -30.77 -0.23
N MET A 443 -14.10 -31.51 0.38
CA MET A 443 -14.50 -31.29 1.75
C MET A 443 -13.74 -32.22 2.67
N PRO A 444 -12.96 -31.67 3.60
CA PRO A 444 -12.43 -32.46 4.68
C PRO A 444 -13.58 -32.95 5.56
N ALA A 445 -13.56 -34.22 5.95
CA ALA A 445 -14.43 -34.76 6.99
C ALA A 445 -13.95 -34.29 8.37
N VAL A 446 -14.04 -32.96 8.63
CA VAL A 446 -13.64 -32.37 9.90
C VAL A 446 -14.87 -32.20 10.77
N GLU A 447 -14.81 -32.70 12.00
CA GLU A 447 -15.86 -32.40 12.96
C GLU A 447 -15.90 -30.88 13.24
N ARG A 448 -17.04 -30.26 12.99
CA ARG A 448 -17.27 -28.82 13.18
C ARG A 448 -16.91 -28.32 14.59
N SER A 449 -17.05 -29.21 15.60
CA SER A 449 -16.70 -28.97 17.00
C SER A 449 -15.23 -28.63 17.23
N VAL A 450 -14.32 -29.12 16.38
CA VAL A 450 -12.87 -28.90 16.50
C VAL A 450 -12.51 -27.40 16.47
N TYR A 451 -13.24 -26.61 15.68
CA TYR A 451 -12.95 -25.18 15.54
C TYR A 451 -13.34 -24.32 16.74
N THR A 452 -14.01 -24.89 17.73
CA THR A 452 -14.43 -24.16 18.95
C THR A 452 -13.83 -24.75 20.22
N THR A 453 -12.78 -25.58 20.11
CA THR A 453 -12.14 -26.25 21.26
C THR A 453 -11.25 -25.30 22.06
N THR A 454 -11.03 -25.66 23.33
CA THR A 454 -10.10 -24.95 24.23
C THR A 454 -8.66 -25.04 23.73
N ASP A 455 -8.26 -26.17 23.15
CA ASP A 455 -6.90 -26.37 22.60
C ASP A 455 -6.63 -25.38 21.44
N ARG A 456 -7.62 -25.18 20.60
CA ARG A 456 -7.54 -24.17 19.56
C ARG A 456 -7.45 -22.75 20.11
N ALA A 457 -8.17 -22.45 21.18
CA ALA A 457 -8.10 -21.16 21.85
C ALA A 457 -6.73 -20.89 22.52
N ASN A 458 -6.03 -21.93 22.95
CA ASN A 458 -4.71 -21.82 23.59
C ASN A 458 -3.55 -21.69 22.60
N TYR A 459 -3.81 -21.87 21.30
CA TYR A 459 -2.82 -21.84 20.25
C TYR A 459 -2.45 -20.41 19.84
N ASN A 460 -1.41 -19.80 20.34
CA ASN A 460 -0.99 -18.42 20.19
C ASN A 460 -1.64 -17.40 21.14
N VAL A 461 -0.87 -16.40 21.48
CA VAL A 461 -1.33 -15.35 22.41
C VAL A 461 -1.95 -14.21 21.60
N ILE A 462 -3.26 -14.27 21.37
CA ILE A 462 -4.02 -13.09 20.95
C ILE A 462 -4.43 -12.35 22.20
N SER A 463 -4.12 -11.06 22.29
CA SER A 463 -4.67 -10.20 23.33
C SER A 463 -6.11 -9.86 22.96
N PRO A 464 -7.10 -10.22 23.75
CA PRO A 464 -8.48 -9.89 23.43
C PRO A 464 -8.74 -8.39 23.65
N THR A 465 -8.70 -7.60 22.61
CA THR A 465 -9.21 -6.22 22.65
C THR A 465 -10.72 -6.20 22.93
N TYR A 466 -11.41 -7.29 22.57
CA TYR A 466 -12.87 -7.38 22.59
C TYR A 466 -13.45 -8.24 23.72
N GLY A 467 -12.66 -8.73 24.67
CA GLY A 467 -13.16 -9.64 25.71
C GLY A 467 -13.74 -10.94 25.13
N LEU A 468 -12.97 -11.64 24.29
CA LEU A 468 -13.42 -12.83 23.56
C LEU A 468 -13.67 -14.02 24.49
N THR A 469 -14.78 -14.71 24.26
CA THR A 469 -15.01 -16.06 24.82
C THR A 469 -14.03 -17.07 24.22
N LEU A 470 -13.84 -18.23 24.86
CA LEU A 470 -12.97 -19.28 24.33
C LEU A 470 -13.34 -19.72 22.92
N LYS A 471 -14.65 -19.86 22.63
CA LYS A 471 -15.12 -20.22 21.30
C LYS A 471 -14.84 -19.15 20.25
N GLN A 472 -15.06 -17.88 20.59
CA GLN A 472 -14.68 -16.76 19.71
C GLN A 472 -13.19 -16.77 19.44
N LEU A 473 -12.38 -16.92 20.50
CA LEU A 473 -10.93 -16.92 20.40
C LEU A 473 -10.43 -18.06 19.51
N ALA A 474 -10.98 -19.27 19.63
CA ALA A 474 -10.63 -20.40 18.78
C ALA A 474 -10.91 -20.13 17.30
N LEU A 475 -12.10 -19.61 16.98
CA LEU A 475 -12.49 -19.28 15.61
C LEU A 475 -11.65 -18.13 15.05
N VAL A 476 -11.50 -17.05 15.80
CA VAL A 476 -10.70 -15.88 15.37
C VAL A 476 -9.26 -16.29 15.08
N LYS A 477 -8.65 -17.13 15.92
CA LYS A 477 -7.30 -17.66 15.65
C LYS A 477 -7.23 -18.48 14.37
N THR A 478 -8.23 -19.32 14.14
CA THR A 478 -8.33 -20.10 12.90
C THR A 478 -8.43 -19.18 11.68
N ILE A 479 -9.30 -18.17 11.74
CA ILE A 479 -9.48 -17.20 10.68
C ILE A 479 -8.19 -16.41 10.40
N LEU A 480 -7.51 -15.96 11.46
CA LEU A 480 -6.24 -15.24 11.34
C LEU A 480 -5.11 -16.10 10.75
N ASP A 481 -5.11 -17.41 11.02
CA ASP A 481 -4.17 -18.33 10.38
C ASP A 481 -4.46 -18.46 8.87
N PHE A 482 -5.73 -18.57 8.47
CA PHE A 482 -6.09 -18.57 7.05
C PHE A 482 -5.80 -17.24 6.38
N ARG A 483 -6.10 -16.12 7.02
CA ARG A 483 -5.74 -14.78 6.52
C ARG A 483 -4.23 -14.64 6.32
N ARG A 484 -3.42 -15.12 7.28
CA ARG A 484 -1.96 -15.10 7.20
C ARG A 484 -1.43 -15.88 6.01
N LYS A 485 -2.02 -17.04 5.71
CA LYS A 485 -1.65 -17.87 4.56
C LYS A 485 -2.08 -17.25 3.24
N GLU A 486 -3.33 -16.78 3.16
CA GLU A 486 -3.89 -16.18 1.94
C GLU A 486 -3.11 -14.94 1.51
N PHE A 487 -2.85 -14.05 2.46
CA PHE A 487 -2.23 -12.75 2.22
C PHE A 487 -0.74 -12.72 2.58
N PHE A 488 -0.08 -13.88 2.54
CA PHE A 488 1.35 -13.97 2.80
C PHE A 488 2.13 -13.12 1.78
N GLN A 489 3.04 -12.27 2.29
CA GLN A 489 3.82 -11.30 1.50
C GLN A 489 2.99 -10.19 0.80
N GLU A 490 1.84 -9.85 1.38
CA GLU A 490 0.98 -8.76 0.89
C GLU A 490 0.87 -7.57 1.88
N GLY A 491 1.59 -7.62 2.99
CA GLY A 491 1.56 -6.58 4.03
C GLY A 491 0.28 -6.55 4.89
N LEU A 492 -0.77 -7.30 4.51
CA LEU A 492 -2.07 -7.29 5.21
C LEU A 492 -2.00 -7.88 6.62
N ARG A 493 -1.03 -8.77 6.88
CA ARG A 493 -0.78 -9.31 8.22
C ARG A 493 -0.47 -8.23 9.26
N TRP A 494 0.11 -7.09 8.84
CA TRP A 494 0.38 -5.97 9.73
C TRP A 494 -0.88 -5.36 10.33
N PHE A 495 -1.95 -5.26 9.54
CA PHE A 495 -3.25 -4.77 10.04
C PHE A 495 -3.86 -5.72 11.08
N ASP A 496 -3.76 -7.04 10.88
CA ASP A 496 -4.23 -8.03 11.86
C ASP A 496 -3.41 -7.98 13.17
N ILE A 497 -2.07 -7.83 13.08
CA ILE A 497 -1.19 -7.64 14.24
C ILE A 497 -1.63 -6.42 15.06
N ARG A 498 -2.01 -5.34 14.39
CA ARG A 498 -2.45 -4.11 15.03
C ARG A 498 -3.85 -4.22 15.64
N ARG A 499 -4.82 -4.73 14.86
CA ARG A 499 -6.23 -4.86 15.29
C ARG A 499 -6.38 -5.76 16.52
N PHE A 500 -5.60 -6.81 16.60
CA PHE A 500 -5.67 -7.81 17.66
C PHE A 500 -4.53 -7.68 18.70
N HIS A 501 -3.73 -6.63 18.66
CA HIS A 501 -2.60 -6.39 19.56
C HIS A 501 -1.65 -7.59 19.65
N LEU A 502 -1.40 -8.27 18.54
CA LEU A 502 -0.51 -9.41 18.55
C LEU A 502 0.91 -8.97 18.89
N SER A 503 1.57 -9.73 19.76
CA SER A 503 3.02 -9.57 19.99
C SER A 503 3.79 -10.22 18.86
N VAL A 504 4.88 -9.59 18.42
CA VAL A 504 5.82 -10.19 17.48
C VAL A 504 7.15 -10.37 18.18
N ARG A 505 7.65 -11.59 18.17
CA ARG A 505 8.93 -11.95 18.80
C ARG A 505 9.95 -12.27 17.74
N ARG A 506 11.10 -11.61 17.82
CA ARG A 506 12.19 -11.77 16.85
C ARG A 506 13.52 -11.89 17.56
N SER A 507 14.47 -12.53 16.89
CA SER A 507 15.87 -12.51 17.23
C SER A 507 16.68 -12.25 15.96
N SER A 508 17.80 -11.59 16.09
CA SER A 508 18.77 -11.44 15.00
C SER A 508 20.16 -11.65 15.54
N LYS A 509 21.14 -11.87 14.64
CA LYS A 509 22.56 -11.99 15.02
C LYS A 509 23.10 -10.70 15.62
N SER A 510 22.57 -9.55 15.23
CA SER A 510 22.97 -8.23 15.73
C SER A 510 22.23 -7.82 17.01
N ARG A 511 21.05 -8.37 17.25
CA ARG A 511 20.22 -8.05 18.43
C ARG A 511 19.59 -9.32 18.96
N TYR A 512 19.99 -9.73 20.15
CA TYR A 512 19.66 -11.05 20.71
C TYR A 512 18.17 -11.35 20.81
N TYR A 513 17.37 -10.42 21.29
CA TYR A 513 15.93 -10.57 21.42
C TYR A 513 15.28 -9.19 21.51
N PHE A 514 14.33 -8.93 20.64
CA PHE A 514 13.60 -7.67 20.65
C PHE A 514 12.12 -7.94 20.29
N PRO A 515 11.24 -7.93 21.27
CA PRO A 515 9.82 -8.10 21.05
C PRO A 515 9.19 -6.80 20.59
N LEU A 516 8.11 -6.93 19.82
CA LEU A 516 7.09 -5.91 19.66
C LEU A 516 5.92 -6.30 20.55
N GLU A 517 5.78 -5.62 21.68
CA GLU A 517 4.77 -5.95 22.67
C GLU A 517 3.35 -5.51 22.22
N LYS A 518 2.34 -5.91 23.02
CA LYS A 518 0.93 -5.68 22.69
C LYS A 518 0.59 -4.21 22.44
N GLU A 519 1.00 -3.34 23.34
CA GLU A 519 0.73 -1.89 23.33
C GLU A 519 1.95 -1.06 22.88
N ASP A 520 2.85 -1.68 22.13
CA ASP A 520 4.09 -1.02 21.71
C ASP A 520 3.79 0.15 20.74
N PRO A 521 4.27 1.37 21.06
CA PRO A 521 4.03 2.55 20.23
C PRO A 521 4.66 2.44 18.84
N ARG A 522 5.67 1.58 18.65
CA ARG A 522 6.28 1.30 17.34
C ARG A 522 5.32 0.59 16.37
N LYS A 523 4.15 0.13 16.84
CA LYS A 523 3.07 -0.35 15.94
C LYS A 523 2.47 0.77 15.09
N LEU A 524 2.65 2.02 15.46
CA LEU A 524 2.29 3.18 14.64
C LEU A 524 3.51 3.64 13.84
N LEU A 525 3.39 3.84 12.55
CA LEU A 525 4.42 4.53 11.80
C LEU A 525 4.46 5.99 12.25
N GLN A 526 5.66 6.61 12.25
CA GLN A 526 5.78 8.03 12.57
C GLN A 526 5.20 8.87 11.43
N ILE A 527 4.54 9.96 11.81
CA ILE A 527 4.13 11.00 10.86
C ILE A 527 5.40 11.49 10.14
N PRO A 528 5.38 11.63 8.82
CA PRO A 528 6.56 12.10 8.08
C PRO A 528 7.09 13.43 8.59
N THR A 529 8.41 13.57 8.65
CA THR A 529 9.09 14.79 9.16
C THR A 529 8.62 16.04 8.46
N GLN A 530 8.47 16.00 7.14
CA GLN A 530 7.92 17.13 6.36
C GLN A 530 6.52 17.57 6.81
N ALA A 531 5.69 16.64 7.28
CA ALA A 531 4.36 16.96 7.80
C ALA A 531 4.43 17.51 9.24
N ILE A 532 5.36 17.00 10.06
CA ILE A 532 5.63 17.53 11.41
C ILE A 532 6.16 18.98 11.32
N GLU A 533 7.08 19.25 10.41
CA GLU A 533 7.62 20.61 10.17
C GLU A 533 6.52 21.60 9.74
N ARG A 534 5.46 21.10 9.11
CA ARG A 534 4.24 21.87 8.77
C ARG A 534 3.19 21.90 9.89
N GLY A 535 3.55 21.50 11.11
CA GLY A 535 2.72 21.63 12.30
C GLY A 535 1.90 20.40 12.70
N LEU A 536 2.00 19.26 11.99
CA LEU A 536 1.34 18.05 12.44
C LEU A 536 2.01 17.49 13.72
N ARG A 537 1.21 17.06 14.69
CA ARG A 537 1.73 16.41 15.90
C ARG A 537 2.30 15.03 15.56
N PRO A 538 3.54 14.71 16.01
CA PRO A 538 4.11 13.39 15.84
C PRO A 538 3.35 12.33 16.65
N ASN A 539 3.49 11.07 16.27
CA ASN A 539 3.06 9.96 17.09
C ASN A 539 3.98 9.82 18.30
N PRO A 540 3.45 9.44 19.50
CA PRO A 540 4.27 9.26 20.69
C PRO A 540 5.35 8.21 20.46
N ARG A 541 6.54 8.47 21.02
CA ARG A 541 7.65 7.53 21.14
C ARG A 541 8.11 7.53 22.58
N GLU A 542 8.30 6.35 23.15
CA GLU A 542 8.90 6.26 24.48
C GLU A 542 10.34 6.77 24.43
N ARG A 543 10.69 7.66 25.36
CA ARG A 543 12.05 8.21 25.48
C ARG A 543 13.11 7.16 25.88
N ASN A 544 12.66 5.96 26.25
CA ASN A 544 13.48 4.87 26.77
C ASN A 544 13.64 3.69 25.81
N ALA A 545 13.52 3.90 24.49
CA ALA A 545 14.04 2.90 23.56
C ALA A 545 15.53 2.68 23.89
N PRO A 546 16.01 1.43 24.03
CA PRO A 546 17.41 1.19 24.35
C PRO A 546 18.28 1.91 23.34
N GLN A 547 19.07 2.86 23.82
CA GLN A 547 20.09 3.51 23.01
C GLN A 547 21.04 2.41 22.52
N ARG A 548 21.36 2.45 21.26
CA ARG A 548 22.26 1.51 20.56
C ARG A 548 23.62 1.42 21.20
#